data_0492fd7de8e60002af2acb49cc3c185f
#
_entry.id   0492fd7de8e60002af2acb49cc3c185f
#
_cell.length_a   1.000
_cell.length_b   1.000
_cell.length_c   1.000
_cell.angle_alpha   90.00
_cell.angle_beta   90.00
_cell.angle_gamma   90.00
#
_symmetry.space_group_name_H-M   'P 1'
#
loop_
_entity.id
_entity.type
_entity.pdbx_description
1 polymer ?
#
loop_
_entity_poly.entity_id
_entity_poly.type
_entity_poly.pdbx_seq_one_letter_code
_entity_poly.pdbx_strand_id
1 'polypeptide(L)'
;MSLKSSDSDRLKKTDQRLIALLSDRISLLAASEQPSLDEQLADVAPLLAQAGIPESVWAGVINSCYTTLIPKSATNHLIPRKITIIGGCGRMGKLFKEQLSLVGNNVSVLEHDDWEHADQLLSQAELVIVSVPIEHTVDIIKRVAKYLAPTTALCDITSIKVQPTQAMLKHHPGPVIGLHPMFGPNIKSFFGQKVVVCPGRNDSSFQWFLDFFKSQGAELVACTPEEHDRMMVIIQATQHFCRFSLGVFLAEAKIDIEQSLTMSTPNYRQEIDIVKRLFYQNPHLCVDIMLATEERCDAIGFLADTYSSLAKLVAMKDRDALIQEFEKAQSFFEEKINTFLQPLNTTAKAAI
;
A
#
# COMPACT_ATOMS: atom_id res chain seq x y z
N MET A 1 -5.28 38.47 5.76
CA MET A 1 -5.69 39.04 7.04
C MET A 1 -4.79 38.47 8.12
N SER A 2 -3.97 39.29 8.81
CA SER A 2 -3.17 38.81 9.96
C SER A 2 -4.11 38.60 11.16
N LEU A 3 -3.95 37.48 11.85
CA LEU A 3 -4.65 37.19 13.12
C LEU A 3 -4.41 38.36 14.10
N LYS A 4 -5.46 38.78 14.83
CA LYS A 4 -5.30 39.75 15.91
C LYS A 4 -4.39 39.14 17.00
N SER A 5 -3.57 39.91 17.66
CA SER A 5 -2.60 39.48 18.68
C SER A 5 -3.21 38.51 19.72
N SER A 6 -4.44 38.77 20.18
CA SER A 6 -5.16 37.92 21.13
C SER A 6 -5.50 36.52 20.57
N ASP A 7 -5.79 36.41 19.27
CA ASP A 7 -6.14 35.14 18.65
C ASP A 7 -4.89 34.31 18.38
N SER A 8 -3.76 34.95 18.09
CA SER A 8 -2.46 34.28 17.97
C SER A 8 -2.03 33.66 19.31
N ASP A 9 -2.22 34.37 20.44
CA ASP A 9 -1.89 33.84 21.76
C ASP A 9 -2.84 32.72 22.20
N ARG A 10 -4.10 32.78 21.82
CA ARG A 10 -5.07 31.69 22.07
C ARG A 10 -4.71 30.45 21.25
N LEU A 11 -4.35 30.61 19.98
CA LEU A 11 -3.91 29.50 19.11
C LEU A 11 -2.67 28.82 19.70
N LYS A 12 -1.66 29.60 20.08
CA LYS A 12 -0.44 29.07 20.69
C LYS A 12 -0.71 28.29 22.00
N LYS A 13 -1.63 28.76 22.86
CA LYS A 13 -2.04 27.98 24.04
C LYS A 13 -2.78 26.70 23.69
N THR A 14 -3.60 26.71 22.63
CA THR A 14 -4.30 25.51 22.14
C THR A 14 -3.31 24.51 21.61
N ASP A 15 -2.31 24.93 20.82
CA ASP A 15 -1.25 24.06 20.30
C ASP A 15 -0.43 23.42 21.44
N GLN A 16 -0.10 24.19 22.49
CA GLN A 16 0.59 23.66 23.68
C GLN A 16 -0.22 22.55 24.37
N ARG A 17 -1.54 22.73 24.48
CA ARG A 17 -2.43 21.70 25.06
C ARG A 17 -2.53 20.47 24.17
N LEU A 18 -2.63 20.63 22.85
CA LEU A 18 -2.61 19.53 21.90
C LEU A 18 -1.31 18.72 21.97
N ILE A 19 -0.17 19.39 22.05
CA ILE A 19 1.14 18.74 22.19
C ILE A 19 1.21 17.92 23.49
N ALA A 20 0.72 18.46 24.61
CA ALA A 20 0.66 17.73 25.88
C ALA A 20 -0.23 16.50 25.79
N LEU A 21 -1.45 16.62 25.22
CA LEU A 21 -2.37 15.49 25.03
C LEU A 21 -1.81 14.42 24.09
N LEU A 22 -1.09 14.82 23.05
CA LEU A 22 -0.40 13.87 22.15
C LEU A 22 0.73 13.14 22.89
N SER A 23 1.47 13.82 23.75
CA SER A 23 2.51 13.18 24.59
C SER A 23 1.90 12.14 25.55
N ASP A 24 0.77 12.49 26.19
CA ASP A 24 0.04 11.56 27.07
C ASP A 24 -0.48 10.36 26.30
N ARG A 25 -1.05 10.59 25.10
CA ARG A 25 -1.52 9.52 24.21
C ARG A 25 -0.38 8.57 23.81
N ILE A 26 0.78 9.10 23.45
CA ILE A 26 1.97 8.32 23.13
C ILE A 26 2.38 7.44 24.32
N SER A 27 2.37 8.01 25.54
CA SER A 27 2.73 7.30 26.76
C SER A 27 1.74 6.16 27.08
N LEU A 28 0.44 6.38 26.89
CA LEU A 28 -0.59 5.35 27.07
C LEU A 28 -0.47 4.22 26.05
N LEU A 29 -0.21 4.54 24.78
CA LEU A 29 0.01 3.55 23.73
C LEU A 29 1.28 2.73 23.97
N ALA A 30 2.31 3.29 24.59
CA ALA A 30 3.52 2.58 24.96
C ALA A 30 3.29 1.51 26.05
N ALA A 31 2.24 1.66 26.86
CA ALA A 31 1.96 0.82 28.03
C ALA A 31 0.89 -0.26 27.80
N SER A 32 0.23 -0.28 26.65
CA SER A 32 -0.92 -1.16 26.38
C SER A 32 -0.75 -1.96 25.08
N GLU A 33 -1.53 -3.05 24.96
CA GLU A 33 -1.75 -3.74 23.70
C GLU A 33 -2.39 -2.76 22.71
N GLN A 34 -1.83 -2.66 21.51
CA GLN A 34 -2.16 -1.56 20.59
C GLN A 34 -3.34 -1.98 19.69
N PRO A 35 -4.49 -1.26 19.74
CA PRO A 35 -5.58 -1.52 18.82
C PRO A 35 -5.19 -1.14 17.39
N SER A 36 -5.82 -1.78 16.41
CA SER A 36 -5.64 -1.48 14.98
C SER A 36 -6.01 -0.03 14.64
N LEU A 37 -5.54 0.46 13.49
CA LEU A 37 -5.92 1.79 13.01
C LEU A 37 -7.43 1.92 12.84
N ASP A 38 -8.06 0.89 12.27
CA ASP A 38 -9.50 0.89 11.99
C ASP A 38 -10.33 0.89 13.28
N GLU A 39 -9.94 0.12 14.31
CA GLU A 39 -10.56 0.17 15.63
C GLU A 39 -10.46 1.55 16.27
N GLN A 40 -9.28 2.15 16.26
CA GLN A 40 -9.08 3.50 16.81
C GLN A 40 -9.85 4.58 16.07
N LEU A 41 -10.01 4.46 14.75
CA LEU A 41 -10.83 5.39 13.96
C LEU A 41 -12.31 5.19 14.26
N ALA A 42 -12.78 3.94 14.34
CA ALA A 42 -14.17 3.63 14.65
C ALA A 42 -14.59 4.20 16.03
N ASP A 43 -13.73 4.08 17.03
CA ASP A 43 -13.99 4.57 18.39
C ASP A 43 -14.19 6.09 18.44
N VAL A 44 -13.51 6.85 17.59
CA VAL A 44 -13.56 8.32 17.62
C VAL A 44 -14.39 8.94 16.48
N ALA A 45 -14.86 8.14 15.52
CA ALA A 45 -15.61 8.63 14.35
C ALA A 45 -16.79 9.55 14.71
N PRO A 46 -17.64 9.25 15.73
CA PRO A 46 -18.72 10.15 16.12
C PRO A 46 -18.22 11.51 16.64
N LEU A 47 -17.10 11.53 17.36
CA LEU A 47 -16.49 12.75 17.90
C LEU A 47 -15.87 13.59 16.78
N LEU A 48 -15.21 12.96 15.82
CA LEU A 48 -14.66 13.64 14.64
C LEU A 48 -15.75 14.30 13.81
N ALA A 49 -16.85 13.58 13.55
CA ALA A 49 -18.00 14.10 12.82
C ALA A 49 -18.61 15.32 13.55
N GLN A 50 -18.81 15.25 14.87
CA GLN A 50 -19.31 16.35 15.67
C GLN A 50 -18.38 17.56 15.65
N ALA A 51 -17.07 17.32 15.65
CA ALA A 51 -16.05 18.37 15.63
C ALA A 51 -15.77 18.93 14.23
N GLY A 52 -16.32 18.33 13.17
CA GLY A 52 -16.02 18.66 11.76
C GLY A 52 -14.57 18.35 11.36
N ILE A 53 -13.94 17.38 12.02
CA ILE A 53 -12.57 16.96 11.74
C ILE A 53 -12.60 15.76 10.79
N PRO A 54 -11.97 15.82 9.60
CA PRO A 54 -11.88 14.68 8.70
C PRO A 54 -11.14 13.50 9.34
N GLU A 55 -11.62 12.27 9.13
CA GLU A 55 -10.96 11.04 9.62
C GLU A 55 -9.50 10.94 9.17
N SER A 56 -9.19 11.40 7.94
CA SER A 56 -7.83 11.42 7.41
C SER A 56 -6.84 12.26 8.26
N VAL A 57 -7.33 13.33 8.88
CA VAL A 57 -6.52 14.16 9.80
C VAL A 57 -6.20 13.35 11.06
N TRP A 58 -7.20 12.67 11.62
CA TRP A 58 -7.01 11.89 12.84
C TRP A 58 -6.18 10.63 12.57
N ALA A 59 -6.36 9.96 11.43
CA ALA A 59 -5.48 8.88 10.99
C ALA A 59 -4.01 9.32 10.92
N GLY A 60 -3.76 10.56 10.43
CA GLY A 60 -2.42 11.16 10.44
C GLY A 60 -1.86 11.35 11.86
N VAL A 61 -2.70 11.76 12.81
CA VAL A 61 -2.32 11.89 14.23
C VAL A 61 -1.99 10.52 14.83
N ILE A 62 -2.84 9.52 14.61
CA ILE A 62 -2.61 8.15 15.07
C ILE A 62 -1.27 7.63 14.51
N ASN A 63 -1.06 7.71 13.21
CA ASN A 63 0.19 7.30 12.55
C ASN A 63 1.41 8.01 13.13
N SER A 64 1.31 9.31 13.41
CA SER A 64 2.42 10.08 13.98
C SER A 64 2.76 9.65 15.40
N CYS A 65 1.76 9.33 16.23
CA CYS A 65 1.98 8.78 17.56
C CYS A 65 2.72 7.44 17.49
N TYR A 66 2.32 6.54 16.60
CA TYR A 66 2.97 5.24 16.46
C TYR A 66 4.38 5.32 15.91
N THR A 67 4.67 6.21 14.96
CA THR A 67 6.04 6.44 14.50
C THR A 67 6.99 6.90 15.61
N THR A 68 6.44 7.56 16.62
CA THR A 68 7.20 8.00 17.80
C THR A 68 7.41 6.86 18.81
N LEU A 69 6.48 5.89 18.82
CA LEU A 69 6.51 4.72 19.69
C LEU A 69 7.40 3.59 19.20
N ILE A 70 7.87 3.62 17.93
CA ILE A 70 8.86 2.63 17.48
C ILE A 70 10.05 2.70 18.43
N PRO A 71 10.19 1.74 19.37
CA PRO A 71 11.21 1.88 20.39
C PRO A 71 12.57 1.81 19.71
N LYS A 72 13.40 2.80 19.92
CA LYS A 72 14.85 2.62 19.81
C LYS A 72 15.34 1.51 20.74
N SER A 73 14.49 0.98 21.61
CA SER A 73 14.78 -0.01 22.65
C SER A 73 14.10 -1.37 22.48
N ALA A 74 13.24 -1.61 21.48
CA ALA A 74 12.74 -2.96 21.18
C ALA A 74 13.83 -3.90 20.62
N THR A 75 15.06 -3.39 20.49
CA THR A 75 16.24 -4.13 20.04
C THR A 75 16.81 -5.08 21.10
N ASN A 76 16.33 -5.06 22.36
CA ASN A 76 17.03 -5.74 23.46
C ASN A 76 16.82 -7.26 23.53
N HIS A 77 16.02 -7.90 22.67
CA HIS A 77 15.77 -9.36 22.71
C HIS A 77 15.74 -10.06 21.34
N LEU A 78 15.96 -9.36 20.23
CA LEU A 78 16.04 -10.03 18.93
C LEU A 78 17.52 -10.35 18.61
N ILE A 79 17.81 -11.62 18.41
CA ILE A 79 19.10 -12.06 17.85
C ILE A 79 19.18 -11.42 16.45
N PRO A 80 20.23 -10.57 16.17
CA PRO A 80 20.37 -9.93 14.87
C PRO A 80 20.39 -10.97 13.75
N ARG A 81 19.48 -10.87 12.80
CA ARG A 81 19.39 -11.76 11.65
C ARG A 81 20.26 -11.25 10.51
N LYS A 82 20.83 -12.17 9.76
CA LYS A 82 21.53 -11.85 8.51
C LYS A 82 20.55 -11.88 7.35
N ILE A 83 20.27 -10.71 6.79
CA ILE A 83 19.29 -10.52 5.72
C ILE A 83 20.01 -9.99 4.48
N THR A 84 19.72 -10.57 3.31
CA THR A 84 20.20 -10.02 2.04
C THR A 84 19.02 -9.58 1.20
N ILE A 85 19.03 -8.33 0.73
CA ILE A 85 18.01 -7.78 -0.15
C ILE A 85 18.57 -7.67 -1.56
N ILE A 86 17.96 -8.39 -2.50
CA ILE A 86 18.27 -8.28 -3.93
C ILE A 86 17.52 -7.06 -4.48
N GLY A 87 18.25 -6.09 -5.04
CA GLY A 87 17.66 -4.81 -5.45
C GLY A 87 17.40 -3.86 -4.28
N GLY A 88 18.23 -3.94 -3.24
CA GLY A 88 18.11 -3.15 -2.01
C GLY A 88 18.41 -1.65 -2.18
N CYS A 89 19.01 -1.22 -3.29
CA CYS A 89 19.18 0.19 -3.65
C CYS A 89 17.96 0.78 -4.36
N GLY A 90 17.02 -0.07 -4.82
CA GLY A 90 15.71 0.35 -5.30
C GLY A 90 14.88 1.00 -4.21
N ARG A 91 13.82 1.74 -4.59
CA ARG A 91 13.01 2.53 -3.63
C ARG A 91 12.36 1.67 -2.53
N MET A 92 11.76 0.51 -2.89
CA MET A 92 11.18 -0.41 -1.91
C MET A 92 12.26 -1.16 -1.14
N GLY A 93 13.29 -1.69 -1.83
CA GLY A 93 14.40 -2.37 -1.19
C GLY A 93 15.10 -1.49 -0.15
N LYS A 94 15.28 -0.20 -0.45
CA LYS A 94 15.84 0.78 0.48
C LYS A 94 14.96 0.98 1.72
N LEU A 95 13.65 1.09 1.56
CA LEU A 95 12.71 1.17 2.68
C LEU A 95 12.85 -0.06 3.58
N PHE A 96 12.84 -1.27 3.00
CA PHE A 96 13.00 -2.51 3.79
C PHE A 96 14.36 -2.59 4.47
N LYS A 97 15.45 -2.21 3.76
CA LYS A 97 16.79 -2.13 4.35
C LYS A 97 16.80 -1.22 5.58
N GLU A 98 16.27 -0.01 5.44
CA GLU A 98 16.25 0.97 6.54
C GLU A 98 15.43 0.45 7.73
N GLN A 99 14.21 -0.04 7.51
CA GLN A 99 13.32 -0.52 8.57
C GLN A 99 13.88 -1.76 9.29
N LEU A 100 14.44 -2.71 8.55
CA LEU A 100 15.05 -3.92 9.13
C LEU A 100 16.35 -3.62 9.88
N SER A 101 17.15 -2.66 9.39
CA SER A 101 18.37 -2.23 10.09
C SER A 101 18.06 -1.45 11.38
N LEU A 102 16.96 -0.67 11.40
CA LEU A 102 16.53 0.08 12.60
C LEU A 102 16.21 -0.85 13.79
N VAL A 103 15.73 -2.08 13.53
CA VAL A 103 15.48 -3.07 14.57
C VAL A 103 16.68 -3.99 14.85
N GLY A 104 17.88 -3.62 14.38
CA GLY A 104 19.13 -4.27 14.73
C GLY A 104 19.56 -5.43 13.84
N ASN A 105 18.87 -5.71 12.72
CA ASN A 105 19.32 -6.76 11.81
C ASN A 105 20.54 -6.34 10.98
N ASN A 106 21.34 -7.33 10.59
CA ASN A 106 22.47 -7.17 9.67
C ASN A 106 21.97 -7.29 8.23
N VAL A 107 21.73 -6.15 7.57
CA VAL A 107 21.14 -6.12 6.22
C VAL A 107 22.21 -5.83 5.17
N SER A 108 22.45 -6.81 4.32
CA SER A 108 23.29 -6.70 3.12
C SER A 108 22.42 -6.45 1.88
N VAL A 109 23.04 -5.91 0.84
CA VAL A 109 22.37 -5.64 -0.44
C VAL A 109 23.14 -6.32 -1.56
N LEU A 110 22.45 -6.93 -2.50
CA LEU A 110 23.01 -7.47 -3.73
C LEU A 110 22.35 -6.77 -4.93
N GLU A 111 23.12 -6.05 -5.70
CA GLU A 111 22.68 -5.34 -6.90
C GLU A 111 23.08 -6.07 -8.20
N HIS A 112 22.66 -5.50 -9.33
CA HIS A 112 22.90 -6.09 -10.64
C HIS A 112 24.39 -6.34 -10.92
N ASP A 113 25.26 -5.47 -10.45
CA ASP A 113 26.70 -5.52 -10.73
C ASP A 113 27.52 -6.29 -9.65
N ASP A 114 26.85 -6.75 -8.58
CA ASP A 114 27.53 -7.37 -7.42
C ASP A 114 27.53 -8.92 -7.47
N TRP A 115 27.12 -9.52 -8.58
CA TRP A 115 26.95 -10.98 -8.64
C TRP A 115 28.23 -11.80 -8.51
N GLU A 116 29.38 -11.20 -8.68
CA GLU A 116 30.67 -11.83 -8.36
C GLU A 116 30.83 -12.09 -6.86
N HIS A 117 30.12 -11.32 -6.02
CA HIS A 117 30.10 -11.44 -4.56
C HIS A 117 28.86 -12.19 -4.03
N ALA A 118 28.02 -12.72 -4.93
CA ALA A 118 26.75 -13.35 -4.57
C ALA A 118 26.91 -14.50 -3.58
N ASP A 119 27.91 -15.36 -3.79
CA ASP A 119 28.18 -16.48 -2.88
C ASP A 119 28.48 -16.00 -1.44
N GLN A 120 29.29 -14.95 -1.29
CA GLN A 120 29.63 -14.39 0.02
C GLN A 120 28.42 -13.76 0.71
N LEU A 121 27.56 -13.09 -0.04
CA LEU A 121 26.40 -12.36 0.50
C LEU A 121 25.20 -13.27 0.79
N LEU A 122 25.05 -14.36 0.04
CA LEU A 122 23.87 -15.23 0.09
C LEU A 122 24.08 -16.48 0.94
N SER A 123 25.31 -17.04 0.97
CA SER A 123 25.59 -18.29 1.70
C SER A 123 25.36 -18.21 3.21
N GLN A 124 25.47 -17.02 3.78
CA GLN A 124 25.26 -16.78 5.22
C GLN A 124 23.91 -16.12 5.54
N ALA A 125 23.10 -15.81 4.54
CA ALA A 125 21.81 -15.18 4.75
C ALA A 125 20.82 -16.15 5.42
N GLU A 126 20.12 -15.67 6.43
CA GLU A 126 18.98 -16.37 7.05
C GLU A 126 17.69 -16.07 6.30
N LEU A 127 17.58 -14.85 5.74
CA LEU A 127 16.49 -14.42 4.89
C LEU A 127 17.04 -13.70 3.67
N VAL A 128 16.49 -14.05 2.50
CA VAL A 128 16.72 -13.32 1.25
C VAL A 128 15.40 -12.72 0.77
N ILE A 129 15.40 -11.41 0.49
CA ILE A 129 14.25 -10.66 0.00
C ILE A 129 14.52 -10.23 -1.44
N VAL A 130 13.67 -10.66 -2.37
CA VAL A 130 13.75 -10.24 -3.77
C VAL A 130 12.89 -9.00 -3.99
N SER A 131 13.53 -7.88 -4.30
CA SER A 131 12.92 -6.55 -4.50
C SER A 131 13.38 -5.93 -5.82
N VAL A 132 13.12 -6.62 -6.92
CA VAL A 132 13.50 -6.22 -8.28
C VAL A 132 12.26 -5.92 -9.12
N PRO A 133 12.39 -5.29 -10.32
CA PRO A 133 11.28 -5.10 -11.24
C PRO A 133 10.55 -6.41 -11.52
N ILE A 134 9.23 -6.33 -11.76
CA ILE A 134 8.33 -7.49 -11.90
C ILE A 134 8.85 -8.44 -12.97
N GLU A 135 9.26 -7.92 -14.13
CA GLU A 135 9.76 -8.66 -15.28
C GLU A 135 11.01 -9.48 -15.00
N HIS A 136 11.83 -9.06 -14.03
CA HIS A 136 13.08 -9.74 -13.68
C HIS A 136 12.95 -10.71 -12.50
N THR A 137 11.83 -10.66 -11.78
CA THR A 137 11.67 -11.38 -10.49
C THR A 137 11.89 -12.86 -10.61
N VAL A 138 11.25 -13.52 -11.58
CA VAL A 138 11.36 -14.99 -11.77
C VAL A 138 12.78 -15.40 -12.10
N ASP A 139 13.47 -14.67 -12.95
CA ASP A 139 14.85 -15.03 -13.37
C ASP A 139 15.86 -14.76 -12.25
N ILE A 140 15.65 -13.70 -11.48
CA ILE A 140 16.44 -13.44 -10.26
C ILE A 140 16.23 -14.54 -9.23
N ILE A 141 14.98 -14.99 -8.98
CA ILE A 141 14.68 -16.12 -8.09
C ILE A 141 15.45 -17.38 -8.54
N LYS A 142 15.38 -17.74 -9.81
CA LYS A 142 16.13 -18.89 -10.36
C LYS A 142 17.64 -18.78 -10.17
N ARG A 143 18.17 -17.58 -10.32
CA ARG A 143 19.59 -17.30 -10.17
C ARG A 143 20.01 -17.36 -8.70
N VAL A 144 19.30 -16.69 -7.83
CA VAL A 144 19.56 -16.61 -6.38
C VAL A 144 19.50 -17.99 -5.72
N ALA A 145 18.50 -18.81 -6.06
CA ALA A 145 18.27 -20.12 -5.47
C ALA A 145 19.51 -21.05 -5.54
N LYS A 146 20.40 -20.83 -6.50
CA LYS A 146 21.65 -21.63 -6.66
C LYS A 146 22.69 -21.37 -5.57
N TYR A 147 22.59 -20.24 -4.87
CA TYR A 147 23.52 -19.81 -3.82
C TYR A 147 22.98 -20.03 -2.40
N LEU A 148 21.67 -20.37 -2.28
CA LEU A 148 21.01 -20.45 -0.97
C LEU A 148 21.21 -21.82 -0.32
N ALA A 149 21.49 -21.81 0.98
CA ALA A 149 21.40 -23.03 1.78
C ALA A 149 19.94 -23.49 1.91
N PRO A 150 19.66 -24.80 2.06
CA PRO A 150 18.31 -25.30 2.25
C PRO A 150 17.58 -24.73 3.47
N THR A 151 18.30 -24.12 4.41
CA THR A 151 17.75 -23.47 5.61
C THR A 151 17.47 -21.99 5.42
N THR A 152 17.96 -21.37 4.34
CA THR A 152 17.74 -19.94 4.05
C THR A 152 16.27 -19.72 3.68
N ALA A 153 15.62 -18.78 4.33
CA ALA A 153 14.28 -18.34 3.97
C ALA A 153 14.32 -17.41 2.73
N LEU A 154 13.48 -17.64 1.75
CA LEU A 154 13.40 -16.85 0.52
C LEU A 154 12.01 -16.23 0.38
N CYS A 155 11.93 -14.91 0.21
CA CYS A 155 10.70 -14.22 -0.12
C CYS A 155 10.88 -13.21 -1.25
N ASP A 156 9.77 -12.87 -1.90
CA ASP A 156 9.68 -11.75 -2.83
C ASP A 156 8.69 -10.69 -2.30
N ILE A 157 8.79 -9.47 -2.80
CA ILE A 157 7.88 -8.36 -2.45
C ILE A 157 7.26 -7.71 -3.70
N THR A 158 7.13 -8.45 -4.78
CA THR A 158 6.57 -7.96 -6.05
C THR A 158 5.04 -7.84 -6.04
N SER A 159 4.49 -7.20 -7.06
CA SER A 159 3.04 -6.97 -7.21
C SER A 159 2.28 -8.12 -7.87
N ILE A 160 2.95 -9.24 -8.16
CA ILE A 160 2.35 -10.51 -8.61
C ILE A 160 2.82 -11.65 -7.70
N LYS A 161 2.01 -12.67 -7.52
CA LYS A 161 2.36 -13.75 -6.56
C LYS A 161 2.44 -15.13 -7.16
N VAL A 162 1.63 -15.47 -8.16
CA VAL A 162 1.62 -16.84 -8.73
C VAL A 162 2.99 -17.22 -9.27
N GLN A 163 3.52 -16.48 -10.23
CA GLN A 163 4.77 -16.81 -10.90
C GLN A 163 5.99 -16.79 -9.95
N PRO A 164 6.19 -15.73 -9.10
CA PRO A 164 7.30 -15.71 -8.15
C PRO A 164 7.22 -16.85 -7.13
N THR A 165 6.06 -17.13 -6.55
CA THR A 165 5.89 -18.20 -5.56
C THR A 165 6.18 -19.57 -6.19
N GLN A 166 5.66 -19.84 -7.38
CA GLN A 166 5.96 -21.07 -8.10
C GLN A 166 7.46 -21.21 -8.42
N ALA A 167 8.11 -20.12 -8.84
CA ALA A 167 9.55 -20.12 -9.09
C ALA A 167 10.35 -20.41 -7.82
N MET A 168 10.00 -19.78 -6.68
CA MET A 168 10.65 -20.07 -5.40
C MET A 168 10.45 -21.53 -4.98
N LEU A 169 9.22 -22.05 -5.04
CA LEU A 169 8.89 -23.44 -4.70
C LEU A 169 9.63 -24.47 -5.56
N LYS A 170 9.83 -24.15 -6.84
CA LYS A 170 10.49 -25.02 -7.80
C LYS A 170 12.01 -25.05 -7.66
N HIS A 171 12.61 -23.89 -7.39
CA HIS A 171 14.07 -23.73 -7.49
C HIS A 171 14.79 -23.68 -6.13
N HIS A 172 14.07 -23.43 -5.04
CA HIS A 172 14.62 -23.41 -3.70
C HIS A 172 13.99 -24.49 -2.82
N PRO A 173 14.77 -25.39 -2.18
CA PRO A 173 14.22 -26.46 -1.34
C PRO A 173 13.79 -26.00 0.05
N GLY A 174 14.26 -24.84 0.49
CA GLY A 174 14.02 -24.26 1.82
C GLY A 174 12.67 -23.54 1.98
N PRO A 175 12.53 -22.77 3.06
CA PRO A 175 11.33 -21.98 3.32
C PRO A 175 11.10 -20.91 2.25
N VAL A 176 9.86 -20.77 1.77
CA VAL A 176 9.45 -19.74 0.80
C VAL A 176 8.11 -19.11 1.16
N ILE A 177 8.00 -17.78 0.96
CA ILE A 177 6.78 -17.02 1.14
C ILE A 177 6.70 -15.88 0.12
N GLY A 178 5.53 -15.61 -0.43
CA GLY A 178 5.28 -14.43 -1.23
C GLY A 178 4.73 -13.29 -0.37
N LEU A 179 5.27 -12.10 -0.48
CA LEU A 179 4.76 -10.91 0.18
C LEU A 179 4.38 -9.85 -0.84
N HIS A 180 3.35 -9.07 -0.55
CA HIS A 180 3.03 -7.88 -1.33
C HIS A 180 2.69 -6.71 -0.39
N PRO A 181 3.62 -5.78 -0.17
CA PRO A 181 3.34 -4.52 0.52
C PRO A 181 2.34 -3.69 -0.30
N MET A 182 1.15 -3.43 0.27
CA MET A 182 0.08 -2.65 -0.39
C MET A 182 0.30 -1.15 -0.25
N PHE A 183 1.55 -0.73 -0.26
CA PHE A 183 1.99 0.66 -0.10
C PHE A 183 3.21 0.97 -0.94
N GLY A 184 3.41 2.25 -1.24
CA GLY A 184 4.62 2.73 -1.93
C GLY A 184 5.76 3.05 -0.97
N PRO A 185 6.96 3.33 -1.51
CA PRO A 185 8.18 3.55 -0.72
C PRO A 185 8.21 4.85 0.09
N ASN A 186 7.21 5.72 -0.04
CA ASN A 186 7.19 7.04 0.60
C ASN A 186 6.54 7.04 2.00
N ILE A 187 6.26 5.85 2.56
CA ILE A 187 5.77 5.74 3.93
C ILE A 187 6.91 5.94 4.93
N LYS A 188 6.57 6.43 6.12
CA LYS A 188 7.53 6.62 7.23
C LYS A 188 7.53 5.46 8.21
N SER A 189 6.46 4.68 8.27
CA SER A 189 6.30 3.49 9.12
C SER A 189 5.34 2.50 8.48
N PHE A 190 5.35 1.27 8.97
CA PHE A 190 4.39 0.24 8.54
C PHE A 190 3.03 0.34 9.24
N PHE A 191 2.88 1.22 10.22
CA PHE A 191 1.63 1.35 10.97
C PHE A 191 0.45 1.69 10.06
N GLY A 192 -0.64 0.91 10.22
CA GLY A 192 -1.83 1.03 9.38
C GLY A 192 -1.63 0.64 7.91
N GLN A 193 -0.48 0.06 7.56
CA GLN A 193 -0.21 -0.44 6.22
C GLN A 193 -0.59 -1.92 6.11
N LYS A 194 -1.02 -2.34 4.93
CA LYS A 194 -1.34 -3.75 4.67
C LYS A 194 -0.18 -4.45 3.95
N VAL A 195 0.12 -5.67 4.37
CA VAL A 195 1.03 -6.57 3.68
C VAL A 195 0.26 -7.85 3.37
N VAL A 196 0.09 -8.15 2.10
CA VAL A 196 -0.49 -9.44 1.71
C VAL A 196 0.58 -10.51 1.83
N VAL A 197 0.18 -11.65 2.40
CA VAL A 197 1.03 -12.79 2.71
C VAL A 197 0.49 -14.00 1.95
N CYS A 198 1.28 -14.52 1.01
CA CYS A 198 0.95 -15.72 0.25
C CYS A 198 1.85 -16.88 0.73
N PRO A 199 1.31 -17.81 1.53
CA PRO A 199 2.05 -18.96 2.04
C PRO A 199 2.65 -19.82 0.93
N GLY A 200 3.83 -20.35 1.18
CA GLY A 200 4.52 -21.23 0.22
C GLY A 200 4.98 -22.55 0.85
N ARG A 201 6.13 -22.56 1.51
CA ARG A 201 6.71 -23.73 2.17
C ARG A 201 7.35 -23.35 3.50
N ASN A 202 7.11 -24.15 4.55
CA ASN A 202 7.68 -23.96 5.90
C ASN A 202 7.44 -22.54 6.45
N ASP A 203 6.19 -22.09 6.42
CA ASP A 203 5.78 -20.73 6.76
C ASP A 203 6.18 -20.32 8.18
N SER A 204 6.29 -21.28 9.11
CA SER A 204 6.75 -21.04 10.48
C SER A 204 8.16 -20.42 10.56
N SER A 205 9.00 -20.64 9.55
CA SER A 205 10.34 -20.04 9.47
C SER A 205 10.29 -18.52 9.27
N PHE A 206 9.16 -18.01 8.81
CA PHE A 206 8.95 -16.57 8.61
C PHE A 206 8.24 -15.88 9.78
N GLN A 207 7.87 -16.64 10.85
CA GLN A 207 7.08 -16.08 11.94
C GLN A 207 7.69 -14.81 12.53
N TRP A 208 8.99 -14.80 12.79
CA TRP A 208 9.73 -13.64 13.29
C TRP A 208 9.64 -12.43 12.34
N PHE A 209 9.62 -12.66 11.03
CA PHE A 209 9.54 -11.60 10.02
C PHE A 209 8.11 -11.07 9.87
N LEU A 210 7.13 -11.94 10.00
CA LEU A 210 5.72 -11.55 10.06
C LEU A 210 5.41 -10.79 11.36
N ASP A 211 5.98 -11.23 12.48
CA ASP A 211 5.87 -10.54 13.78
C ASP A 211 6.57 -9.17 13.76
N PHE A 212 7.65 -9.03 12.99
CA PHE A 212 8.25 -7.72 12.74
C PHE A 212 7.24 -6.75 12.13
N PHE A 213 6.50 -7.13 11.09
CA PHE A 213 5.47 -6.26 10.50
C PHE A 213 4.36 -5.94 11.51
N LYS A 214 3.86 -6.95 12.23
CA LYS A 214 2.83 -6.76 13.26
C LYS A 214 3.31 -5.82 14.37
N SER A 215 4.54 -5.99 14.84
CA SER A 215 5.12 -5.12 15.87
C SER A 215 5.29 -3.67 15.42
N GLN A 216 5.37 -3.46 14.12
CA GLN A 216 5.39 -2.13 13.50
C GLN A 216 3.96 -1.61 13.18
N GLY A 217 2.92 -2.33 13.60
CA GLY A 217 1.53 -1.95 13.41
C GLY A 217 1.00 -2.17 11.99
N ALA A 218 1.64 -3.04 11.19
CA ALA A 218 1.11 -3.45 9.90
C ALA A 218 0.02 -4.52 10.06
N GLU A 219 -0.97 -4.47 9.19
CA GLU A 219 -1.98 -5.50 9.05
C GLU A 219 -1.50 -6.55 8.04
N LEU A 220 -1.53 -7.83 8.44
CA LEU A 220 -1.20 -8.96 7.56
C LEU A 220 -2.47 -9.60 7.02
N VAL A 221 -2.57 -9.69 5.70
CA VAL A 221 -3.71 -10.31 5.00
C VAL A 221 -3.23 -11.57 4.31
N ALA A 222 -3.62 -12.73 4.80
CA ALA A 222 -3.25 -14.02 4.21
C ALA A 222 -4.23 -14.41 3.10
N CYS A 223 -3.70 -14.84 1.94
CA CYS A 223 -4.48 -15.41 0.84
C CYS A 223 -3.59 -16.31 -0.03
N THR A 224 -4.18 -17.07 -0.95
CA THR A 224 -3.40 -17.82 -1.94
C THR A 224 -2.80 -16.89 -2.99
N PRO A 225 -1.70 -17.28 -3.68
CA PRO A 225 -1.16 -16.53 -4.80
C PRO A 225 -2.18 -16.22 -5.90
N GLU A 226 -3.06 -17.19 -6.18
CA GLU A 226 -4.12 -17.08 -7.19
C GLU A 226 -5.21 -16.10 -6.78
N GLU A 227 -5.62 -16.11 -5.50
CA GLU A 227 -6.57 -15.13 -4.96
C GLU A 227 -5.97 -13.72 -4.99
N HIS A 228 -4.70 -13.59 -4.59
CA HIS A 228 -3.98 -12.33 -4.67
C HIS A 228 -3.99 -11.77 -6.10
N ASP A 229 -3.50 -12.53 -7.08
CA ASP A 229 -3.34 -12.04 -8.44
C ASP A 229 -4.69 -11.68 -9.06
N ARG A 230 -5.75 -12.48 -8.79
CA ARG A 230 -7.12 -12.15 -9.19
C ARG A 230 -7.61 -10.82 -8.59
N MET A 231 -7.35 -10.55 -7.31
CA MET A 231 -7.74 -9.28 -6.69
C MET A 231 -6.92 -8.10 -7.21
N MET A 232 -5.63 -8.31 -7.52
CA MET A 232 -4.76 -7.26 -8.04
C MET A 232 -5.12 -6.83 -9.47
N VAL A 233 -5.88 -7.62 -10.23
CA VAL A 233 -6.48 -7.17 -11.50
C VAL A 233 -7.32 -5.91 -11.27
N ILE A 234 -8.19 -5.92 -10.25
CA ILE A 234 -9.08 -4.78 -9.96
C ILE A 234 -8.37 -3.73 -9.11
N ILE A 235 -7.74 -4.13 -7.99
CA ILE A 235 -7.18 -3.21 -7.00
C ILE A 235 -5.98 -2.43 -7.56
N GLN A 236 -5.22 -3.04 -8.48
CA GLN A 236 -4.04 -2.40 -9.07
C GLN A 236 -4.20 -2.10 -10.55
N ALA A 237 -4.31 -3.11 -11.42
CA ALA A 237 -4.18 -2.91 -12.86
C ALA A 237 -5.24 -1.95 -13.41
N THR A 238 -6.53 -2.20 -13.18
CA THR A 238 -7.60 -1.33 -13.67
C THR A 238 -7.55 0.06 -13.03
N GLN A 239 -7.22 0.15 -11.72
CA GLN A 239 -7.06 1.44 -11.05
C GLN A 239 -5.87 2.26 -11.59
N HIS A 240 -4.75 1.61 -11.92
CA HIS A 240 -3.62 2.29 -12.59
C HIS A 240 -4.04 2.79 -13.96
N PHE A 241 -4.72 1.94 -14.74
CA PHE A 241 -5.20 2.32 -16.07
C PHE A 241 -6.19 3.50 -16.03
N CYS A 242 -7.17 3.50 -15.13
CA CYS A 242 -8.12 4.62 -14.97
C CYS A 242 -7.38 5.95 -14.72
N ARG A 243 -6.44 5.94 -13.78
CA ARG A 243 -5.68 7.14 -13.40
C ARG A 243 -4.72 7.58 -14.50
N PHE A 244 -4.07 6.62 -15.15
CA PHE A 244 -3.19 6.87 -16.30
C PHE A 244 -3.98 7.48 -17.45
N SER A 245 -5.12 6.90 -17.82
CA SER A 245 -5.99 7.39 -18.90
C SER A 245 -6.51 8.80 -18.63
N LEU A 246 -6.95 9.07 -17.39
CA LEU A 246 -7.38 10.41 -17.00
C LEU A 246 -6.25 11.42 -17.11
N GLY A 247 -5.05 11.08 -16.66
CA GLY A 247 -3.90 11.97 -16.79
C GLY A 247 -3.50 12.24 -18.23
N VAL A 248 -3.51 11.22 -19.10
CA VAL A 248 -3.27 11.35 -20.54
C VAL A 248 -4.34 12.26 -21.17
N PHE A 249 -5.62 12.02 -20.85
CA PHE A 249 -6.72 12.86 -21.35
C PHE A 249 -6.54 14.33 -20.95
N LEU A 250 -6.24 14.61 -19.69
CA LEU A 250 -6.04 15.97 -19.20
C LEU A 250 -4.87 16.68 -19.93
N ALA A 251 -3.80 15.93 -20.22
CA ALA A 251 -2.64 16.45 -20.94
C ALA A 251 -2.96 16.72 -22.42
N GLU A 252 -3.62 15.78 -23.11
CA GLU A 252 -4.01 15.93 -24.53
C GLU A 252 -5.03 17.07 -24.73
N ALA A 253 -6.00 17.17 -23.83
CA ALA A 253 -6.99 18.24 -23.81
C ALA A 253 -6.43 19.59 -23.35
N LYS A 254 -5.15 19.63 -22.93
CA LYS A 254 -4.47 20.83 -22.41
C LYS A 254 -5.27 21.56 -21.33
N ILE A 255 -5.85 20.80 -20.40
CA ILE A 255 -6.65 21.36 -19.32
C ILE A 255 -5.78 22.24 -18.41
N ASP A 256 -6.25 23.44 -18.13
CA ASP A 256 -5.66 24.29 -17.09
C ASP A 256 -5.99 23.69 -15.69
N ILE A 257 -5.03 22.94 -15.15
CA ILE A 257 -5.17 22.25 -13.87
C ILE A 257 -5.35 23.25 -12.72
N GLU A 258 -4.65 24.38 -12.73
CA GLU A 258 -4.74 25.41 -11.68
C GLU A 258 -6.14 26.03 -11.67
N GLN A 259 -6.66 26.40 -12.83
CA GLN A 259 -8.01 26.92 -12.97
C GLN A 259 -9.06 25.87 -12.54
N SER A 260 -8.90 24.61 -12.98
CA SER A 260 -9.80 23.52 -12.60
C SER A 260 -9.84 23.28 -11.08
N LEU A 261 -8.70 23.33 -10.42
CA LEU A 261 -8.61 23.19 -8.97
C LEU A 261 -9.24 24.39 -8.23
N THR A 262 -9.18 25.60 -8.80
CA THR A 262 -9.82 26.80 -8.22
C THR A 262 -11.34 26.67 -8.17
N MET A 263 -11.96 26.01 -9.16
CA MET A 263 -13.41 25.80 -9.26
C MET A 263 -13.87 24.43 -8.76
N SER A 264 -12.98 23.63 -8.16
CA SER A 264 -13.23 22.21 -7.90
C SER A 264 -13.90 21.92 -6.57
N THR A 265 -14.57 20.77 -6.52
CA THR A 265 -15.00 20.12 -5.29
C THR A 265 -13.83 19.44 -4.57
N PRO A 266 -13.96 19.13 -3.25
CA PRO A 266 -12.95 18.35 -2.54
C PRO A 266 -12.63 16.99 -3.19
N ASN A 267 -13.65 16.29 -3.71
CA ASN A 267 -13.48 14.99 -4.38
C ASN A 267 -12.62 15.10 -5.64
N TYR A 268 -12.87 16.11 -6.48
CA TYR A 268 -12.05 16.35 -7.67
C TYR A 268 -10.59 16.63 -7.31
N ARG A 269 -10.34 17.40 -6.23
CA ARG A 269 -8.97 17.67 -5.77
C ARG A 269 -8.26 16.39 -5.35
N GLN A 270 -8.95 15.50 -4.62
CA GLN A 270 -8.40 14.19 -4.25
C GLN A 270 -8.07 13.35 -5.47
N GLU A 271 -8.94 13.35 -6.48
CA GLU A 271 -8.72 12.62 -7.73
C GLU A 271 -7.48 13.14 -8.48
N ILE A 272 -7.35 14.45 -8.65
CA ILE A 272 -6.17 15.06 -9.27
C ILE A 272 -4.90 14.79 -8.48
N ASP A 273 -4.95 14.80 -7.14
CA ASP A 273 -3.80 14.43 -6.30
C ASP A 273 -3.41 12.96 -6.46
N ILE A 274 -4.37 12.06 -6.68
CA ILE A 274 -4.11 10.64 -6.96
C ILE A 274 -3.47 10.48 -8.33
N VAL A 275 -4.01 11.12 -9.37
CA VAL A 275 -3.43 11.14 -10.74
C VAL A 275 -2.02 11.70 -10.70
N LYS A 276 -1.81 12.85 -10.06
CA LYS A 276 -0.51 13.47 -9.88
C LYS A 276 0.49 12.49 -9.24
N ARG A 277 0.12 11.81 -8.16
CA ARG A 277 0.99 10.82 -7.50
C ARG A 277 1.40 9.68 -8.42
N LEU A 278 0.53 9.23 -9.33
CA LEU A 278 0.86 8.22 -10.33
C LEU A 278 1.99 8.70 -11.25
N PHE A 279 1.88 9.91 -11.80
CA PHE A 279 2.86 10.48 -12.74
C PHE A 279 4.17 10.94 -12.09
N TYR A 280 4.23 11.00 -10.75
CA TYR A 280 5.46 11.20 -10.00
C TYR A 280 6.18 9.89 -9.64
N GLN A 281 5.61 8.74 -10.01
CA GLN A 281 6.25 7.43 -9.84
C GLN A 281 7.18 7.12 -11.01
N ASN A 282 7.89 5.98 -10.91
CA ASN A 282 8.64 5.43 -12.03
C ASN A 282 7.65 4.96 -13.12
N PRO A 283 7.73 5.48 -14.36
CA PRO A 283 6.82 5.09 -15.43
C PRO A 283 6.90 3.58 -15.75
N HIS A 284 8.09 2.98 -15.67
CA HIS A 284 8.24 1.54 -15.88
C HIS A 284 7.39 0.73 -14.89
N LEU A 285 7.46 1.05 -13.59
CA LEU A 285 6.66 0.37 -12.58
C LEU A 285 5.15 0.47 -12.87
N CYS A 286 4.68 1.65 -13.29
CA CYS A 286 3.27 1.85 -13.62
C CYS A 286 2.84 0.96 -14.79
N VAL A 287 3.66 0.92 -15.83
CA VAL A 287 3.42 0.09 -17.03
C VAL A 287 3.51 -1.40 -16.69
N ASP A 288 4.55 -1.82 -15.97
CA ASP A 288 4.75 -3.21 -15.57
C ASP A 288 3.59 -3.74 -14.72
N ILE A 289 3.01 -2.92 -13.84
CA ILE A 289 1.81 -3.30 -13.08
C ILE A 289 0.61 -3.57 -13.99
N MET A 290 0.43 -2.77 -15.04
CA MET A 290 -0.68 -2.97 -15.98
C MET A 290 -0.48 -4.19 -16.88
N LEU A 291 0.77 -4.45 -17.30
CA LEU A 291 1.13 -5.49 -18.26
C LEU A 291 1.53 -6.82 -17.61
N ALA A 292 1.53 -6.93 -16.29
CA ALA A 292 2.13 -8.03 -15.55
C ALA A 292 1.56 -9.42 -15.87
N THR A 293 0.29 -9.52 -16.26
CA THR A 293 -0.37 -10.78 -16.64
C THR A 293 -1.38 -10.55 -17.76
N GLU A 294 -1.73 -11.61 -18.50
CA GLU A 294 -2.77 -11.54 -19.55
C GLU A 294 -4.13 -11.12 -18.96
N GLU A 295 -4.49 -11.65 -17.80
CA GLU A 295 -5.76 -11.31 -17.13
C GLU A 295 -5.86 -9.81 -16.80
N ARG A 296 -4.74 -9.16 -16.50
CA ARG A 296 -4.70 -7.70 -16.28
C ARG A 296 -4.93 -6.95 -17.58
N CYS A 297 -4.31 -7.39 -18.67
CA CYS A 297 -4.49 -6.79 -19.99
C CYS A 297 -5.94 -6.96 -20.48
N ASP A 298 -6.51 -8.15 -20.32
CA ASP A 298 -7.90 -8.46 -20.70
C ASP A 298 -8.89 -7.62 -19.91
N ALA A 299 -8.70 -7.49 -18.61
CA ALA A 299 -9.56 -6.67 -17.76
C ALA A 299 -9.49 -5.16 -18.11
N ILE A 300 -8.30 -4.68 -18.48
CA ILE A 300 -8.13 -3.31 -18.97
C ILE A 300 -8.85 -3.14 -20.31
N GLY A 301 -8.74 -4.10 -21.22
CA GLY A 301 -9.45 -4.11 -22.49
C GLY A 301 -10.97 -4.06 -22.27
N PHE A 302 -11.51 -4.92 -21.41
CA PHE A 302 -12.92 -4.92 -21.07
C PHE A 302 -13.39 -3.59 -20.46
N LEU A 303 -12.60 -2.97 -19.59
CA LEU A 303 -12.89 -1.65 -19.03
C LEU A 303 -12.91 -0.56 -20.11
N ALA A 304 -11.97 -0.60 -21.06
CA ALA A 304 -11.92 0.33 -22.18
C ALA A 304 -13.17 0.19 -23.10
N ASP A 305 -13.62 -1.05 -23.36
CA ASP A 305 -14.83 -1.33 -24.12
C ASP A 305 -16.08 -0.82 -23.37
N THR A 306 -16.11 -0.95 -22.05
CA THR A 306 -17.18 -0.40 -21.20
C THR A 306 -17.23 1.12 -21.32
N TYR A 307 -16.09 1.81 -21.20
CA TYR A 307 -16.01 3.25 -21.40
C TYR A 307 -16.48 3.67 -22.81
N SER A 308 -16.04 2.94 -23.84
CA SER A 308 -16.45 3.20 -25.22
C SER A 308 -17.96 3.06 -25.41
N SER A 309 -18.55 2.03 -24.81
CA SER A 309 -19.99 1.77 -24.88
C SER A 309 -20.81 2.87 -24.20
N LEU A 310 -20.42 3.27 -22.99
CA LEU A 310 -21.07 4.37 -22.27
C LEU A 310 -20.87 5.70 -23.00
N ALA A 311 -19.69 5.96 -23.55
CA ALA A 311 -19.43 7.18 -24.33
C ALA A 311 -20.31 7.29 -25.57
N LYS A 312 -20.64 6.16 -26.23
CA LYS A 312 -21.59 6.14 -27.37
C LYS A 312 -23.01 6.54 -26.93
N LEU A 313 -23.49 6.04 -25.79
CA LEU A 313 -24.80 6.44 -25.25
C LEU A 313 -24.84 7.94 -24.93
N VAL A 314 -23.75 8.48 -24.35
CA VAL A 314 -23.61 9.91 -24.11
C VAL A 314 -23.64 10.72 -25.42
N ALA A 315 -22.89 10.28 -26.43
CA ALA A 315 -22.87 10.95 -27.75
C ALA A 315 -24.24 10.95 -28.44
N MET A 316 -25.00 9.84 -28.30
CA MET A 316 -26.37 9.72 -28.81
C MET A 316 -27.42 10.46 -27.94
N LYS A 317 -27.01 10.96 -26.77
CA LYS A 317 -27.90 11.55 -25.75
C LYS A 317 -29.02 10.60 -25.33
N ASP A 318 -28.75 9.29 -25.34
CA ASP A 318 -29.69 8.24 -24.96
C ASP A 318 -29.81 8.19 -23.43
N ARG A 319 -30.68 9.07 -22.92
CA ARG A 319 -30.89 9.24 -21.48
C ARG A 319 -31.46 7.97 -20.83
N ASP A 320 -32.37 7.29 -21.49
CA ASP A 320 -33.04 6.14 -20.90
C ASP A 320 -32.10 4.94 -20.81
N ALA A 321 -31.29 4.69 -21.82
CA ALA A 321 -30.27 3.67 -21.77
C ALA A 321 -29.21 3.96 -20.70
N LEU A 322 -28.78 5.22 -20.54
CA LEU A 322 -27.84 5.61 -19.48
C LEU A 322 -28.43 5.38 -18.08
N ILE A 323 -29.72 5.67 -17.87
CA ILE A 323 -30.41 5.39 -16.60
C ILE A 323 -30.45 3.88 -16.34
N GLN A 324 -30.78 3.07 -17.34
CA GLN A 324 -30.80 1.61 -17.20
C GLN A 324 -29.42 1.06 -16.80
N GLU A 325 -28.33 1.55 -17.41
CA GLU A 325 -26.97 1.13 -17.01
C GLU A 325 -26.62 1.57 -15.58
N PHE A 326 -27.06 2.77 -15.16
CA PHE A 326 -26.89 3.24 -13.79
C PHE A 326 -27.65 2.35 -12.79
N GLU A 327 -28.92 2.03 -13.05
CA GLU A 327 -29.77 1.20 -12.18
C GLU A 327 -29.24 -0.24 -12.06
N LYS A 328 -28.70 -0.81 -13.15
CA LYS A 328 -28.00 -2.12 -13.11
C LYS A 328 -26.80 -2.09 -12.17
N ALA A 329 -25.97 -1.07 -12.30
CA ALA A 329 -24.81 -0.89 -11.43
C ALA A 329 -25.22 -0.65 -9.98
N GLN A 330 -26.23 0.18 -9.74
CA GLN A 330 -26.79 0.45 -8.41
C GLN A 330 -27.29 -0.85 -7.74
N SER A 331 -28.05 -1.66 -8.45
CA SER A 331 -28.56 -2.94 -7.91
C SER A 331 -27.43 -3.89 -7.52
N PHE A 332 -26.36 -3.95 -8.33
CA PHE A 332 -25.17 -4.73 -8.00
C PHE A 332 -24.51 -4.24 -6.69
N PHE A 333 -24.34 -2.93 -6.53
CA PHE A 333 -23.74 -2.37 -5.33
C PHE A 333 -24.64 -2.54 -4.10
N GLU A 334 -25.95 -2.37 -4.21
CA GLU A 334 -26.88 -2.58 -3.10
C GLU A 334 -26.86 -4.03 -2.60
N GLU A 335 -26.79 -5.02 -3.51
CA GLU A 335 -26.70 -6.43 -3.14
C GLU A 335 -25.40 -6.75 -2.41
N LYS A 336 -24.26 -6.23 -2.86
CA LYS A 336 -22.95 -6.58 -2.35
C LYS A 336 -22.49 -5.73 -1.17
N ILE A 337 -22.77 -4.42 -1.19
CA ILE A 337 -22.31 -3.47 -0.16
C ILE A 337 -23.10 -3.63 1.15
N ASN A 338 -24.38 -3.93 1.11
CA ASN A 338 -25.18 -4.21 2.31
C ASN A 338 -24.67 -5.43 3.10
N THR A 339 -23.84 -6.27 2.46
CA THR A 339 -23.19 -7.42 3.10
C THR A 339 -21.87 -7.02 3.80
N PHE A 340 -21.20 -5.94 3.39
CA PHE A 340 -19.84 -5.59 3.84
C PHE A 340 -19.71 -4.24 4.55
N LEU A 341 -20.62 -3.31 4.32
CA LEU A 341 -20.63 -1.99 4.94
C LEU A 341 -21.83 -1.87 5.87
N GLN A 342 -21.78 -2.48 7.05
CA GLN A 342 -22.57 -1.98 8.19
C GLN A 342 -21.99 -0.64 8.61
N PRO A 343 -22.76 0.32 9.10
CA PRO A 343 -23.30 1.44 8.34
C PRO A 343 -22.31 2.58 8.26
N LEU A 344 -21.84 2.94 7.09
CA LEU A 344 -21.48 4.33 6.81
C LEU A 344 -22.77 5.14 6.85
N ASN A 345 -23.06 5.70 8.03
CA ASN A 345 -24.06 6.69 8.37
C ASN A 345 -25.13 7.04 7.33
N THR A 346 -26.35 6.62 7.61
CA THR A 346 -27.63 7.06 7.03
C THR A 346 -27.94 8.56 7.18
N THR A 347 -26.96 9.43 7.32
CA THR A 347 -27.15 10.90 7.42
C THR A 347 -26.97 11.65 6.10
N ALA A 348 -26.63 10.97 4.99
CA ALA A 348 -26.51 11.62 3.69
C ALA A 348 -27.80 11.64 2.86
N LYS A 349 -28.92 11.11 3.36
CA LYS A 349 -30.22 11.12 2.64
C LYS A 349 -31.10 12.37 2.87
N ALA A 350 -30.58 13.39 3.52
CA ALA A 350 -31.35 14.61 3.83
C ALA A 350 -30.74 15.91 3.28
N ALA A 351 -30.05 15.88 2.16
CA ALA A 351 -29.57 17.09 1.49
C ALA A 351 -29.54 16.91 -0.05
N ILE A 352 -30.72 16.76 -0.65
CA ILE A 352 -31.03 17.18 -2.03
C ILE A 352 -32.42 17.78 -2.00
#